data_ae2e1d8f6decba6a006c27d76328fd0c
#
_entry.id   ae2e1d8f6decba6a006c27d76328fd0c
#
_cell.length_a   1.000
_cell.length_b   1.000
_cell.length_c   1.000
_cell.angle_alpha   90.00
_cell.angle_beta   90.00
_cell.angle_gamma   90.00
#
_symmetry.space_group_name_H-M   'P 1'
#
loop_
_entity.id
_entity.type
_entity.pdbx_description
1 polymer ?
#
loop_
_entity_poly.entity_id
_entity_poly.type
_entity_poly.pdbx_seq_one_letter_code
_entity_poly.pdbx_strand_id
1 'polypeptide(L)'
;MDAKGNLTAPGSMDQQMKNCYSDLEKILKHYGCTFDDVVVENVFTTNMAEFINVSSYRNSVYKKQFPTGTWLEVKGLALPGQLIEIDMEAHLTK
;
A
#
# COMPACT_ATOMS: atom_id res chain seq x y z
N MET A 1 8.58 -2.55 -5.63
CA MET A 1 9.89 -2.52 -6.31
C MET A 1 10.83 -3.54 -5.70
N ASP A 2 11.73 -4.06 -6.48
CA ASP A 2 12.80 -4.89 -5.94
C ASP A 2 13.94 -4.01 -5.40
N ALA A 3 15.00 -4.64 -4.88
CA ALA A 3 16.13 -3.94 -4.28
C ALA A 3 16.92 -3.08 -5.27
N LYS A 4 16.76 -3.30 -6.58
CA LYS A 4 17.42 -2.54 -7.64
C LYS A 4 16.54 -1.41 -8.19
N GLY A 5 15.36 -1.21 -7.62
CA GLY A 5 14.41 -0.19 -8.08
C GLY A 5 13.59 -0.60 -9.29
N ASN A 6 13.63 -1.85 -9.69
CA ASN A 6 12.81 -2.34 -10.80
C ASN A 6 11.39 -2.65 -10.30
N LEU A 7 10.41 -2.41 -11.18
CA LEU A 7 9.03 -2.75 -10.89
C LEU A 7 8.87 -4.27 -10.84
N THR A 8 8.23 -4.78 -9.78
CA THR A 8 7.84 -6.17 -9.68
C THR A 8 6.38 -6.33 -10.09
N ALA A 9 6.03 -7.48 -10.66
CA ALA A 9 4.68 -7.83 -11.10
C ALA A 9 4.03 -6.79 -12.03
N PRO A 10 4.69 -6.42 -13.17
CA PRO A 10 4.09 -5.46 -14.09
C PRO A 10 2.74 -5.98 -14.60
N GLY A 11 1.75 -5.08 -14.70
CA GLY A 11 0.43 -5.42 -15.20
C GLY A 11 -0.53 -6.06 -14.20
N SER A 12 -0.09 -6.36 -12.98
CA SER A 12 -0.96 -6.97 -11.96
C SER A 12 -1.20 -6.02 -10.79
N MET A 13 -2.36 -5.39 -10.75
CA MET A 13 -2.76 -4.54 -9.62
C MET A 13 -2.77 -5.32 -8.31
N ASP A 14 -3.37 -6.52 -8.33
CA ASP A 14 -3.46 -7.37 -7.15
C ASP A 14 -2.07 -7.69 -6.57
N GLN A 15 -1.16 -8.12 -7.43
CA GLN A 15 0.17 -8.49 -6.97
C GLN A 15 1.00 -7.26 -6.56
N GLN A 16 0.89 -6.16 -7.28
CA GLN A 16 1.56 -4.91 -6.90
C GLN A 16 1.06 -4.41 -5.54
N MET A 17 -0.24 -4.47 -5.30
CA MET A 17 -0.84 -4.11 -4.02
C MET A 17 -0.30 -4.99 -2.90
N LYS A 18 -0.29 -6.30 -3.09
CA LYS A 18 0.22 -7.25 -2.09
C LYS A 18 1.70 -7.01 -1.80
N ASN A 19 2.48 -6.71 -2.82
CA ASN A 19 3.90 -6.38 -2.66
C ASN A 19 4.09 -5.10 -1.82
N CYS A 20 3.27 -4.08 -2.07
CA CYS A 20 3.31 -2.85 -1.28
C CYS A 20 3.06 -3.13 0.20
N TYR A 21 2.00 -3.87 0.53
CA TYR A 21 1.70 -4.18 1.92
C TYR A 21 2.76 -5.07 2.56
N SER A 22 3.33 -5.99 1.82
CA SER A 22 4.42 -6.84 2.31
C SER A 22 5.64 -5.98 2.68
N ASP A 23 6.01 -5.04 1.83
CA ASP A 23 7.15 -4.15 2.08
C ASP A 23 6.88 -3.22 3.27
N LEU A 24 5.66 -2.67 3.34
CA LEU A 24 5.27 -1.81 4.45
C LEU A 24 5.26 -2.58 5.77
N GLU A 25 4.81 -3.83 5.77
CA GLU A 25 4.84 -4.67 6.96
C GLU A 25 6.26 -4.85 7.48
N LYS A 26 7.22 -5.07 6.59
CA LYS A 26 8.64 -5.21 6.99
C LYS A 26 9.17 -3.93 7.62
N ILE A 27 8.81 -2.77 7.06
CA ILE A 27 9.22 -1.48 7.61
C ILE A 27 8.59 -1.27 8.98
N LEU A 28 7.30 -1.55 9.13
CA LEU A 28 6.59 -1.42 10.40
C LEU A 28 7.24 -2.30 11.47
N LYS A 29 7.52 -3.55 11.15
CA LYS A 29 8.18 -4.48 12.07
C LYS A 29 9.55 -3.98 12.51
N HIS A 30 10.30 -3.36 11.63
CA HIS A 30 11.60 -2.79 11.95
C HIS A 30 11.51 -1.74 13.07
N TYR A 31 10.41 -1.01 13.12
CA TYR A 31 10.17 0.02 14.14
C TYR A 31 9.30 -0.47 15.30
N GLY A 32 9.04 -1.77 15.38
CA GLY A 32 8.21 -2.34 16.44
C GLY A 32 6.72 -2.08 16.30
N CYS A 33 6.27 -1.77 15.10
CA CYS A 33 4.87 -1.47 14.79
C CYS A 33 4.20 -2.60 14.01
N THR A 34 2.86 -2.57 14.01
CA THR A 34 2.04 -3.42 13.14
C THR A 34 1.06 -2.54 12.37
N PHE A 35 0.25 -3.13 11.50
CA PHE A 35 -0.81 -2.38 10.83
C PHE A 35 -1.82 -1.77 11.80
N ASP A 36 -1.96 -2.31 13.00
CA ASP A 36 -2.84 -1.74 14.03
C ASP A 36 -2.36 -0.36 14.51
N ASP A 37 -1.10 -0.04 14.31
CA ASP A 37 -0.51 1.25 14.69
C ASP A 37 -0.62 2.31 13.57
N VAL A 38 -1.11 1.94 12.40
CA VAL A 38 -1.25 2.85 11.26
C VAL A 38 -2.44 3.76 11.50
N VAL A 39 -2.22 5.07 11.44
CA VAL A 39 -3.25 6.08 11.67
C VAL A 39 -3.64 6.81 10.39
N VAL A 40 -2.76 6.87 9.41
CA VAL A 40 -3.02 7.48 8.09
C VAL A 40 -2.52 6.53 7.01
N GLU A 41 -3.33 6.33 5.97
CA GLU A 41 -2.93 5.61 4.78
C GLU A 41 -3.40 6.38 3.55
N ASN A 42 -2.48 6.67 2.63
CA ASN A 42 -2.83 7.28 1.35
C ASN A 42 -2.49 6.30 0.23
N VAL A 43 -3.43 6.09 -0.65
CA VAL A 43 -3.28 5.21 -1.80
C VAL A 43 -3.33 6.05 -3.07
N PHE A 44 -2.30 5.93 -3.90
CA PHE A 44 -2.22 6.56 -5.21
C PHE A 44 -2.23 5.46 -6.25
N THR A 45 -3.15 5.52 -7.20
CA THR A 45 -3.27 4.49 -8.22
C THR A 45 -3.57 5.09 -9.57
N THR A 46 -3.11 4.44 -10.63
CA THR A 46 -3.42 4.84 -12.00
C THR A 46 -4.71 4.22 -12.51
N ASN A 47 -5.33 3.33 -11.72
CA ASN A 47 -6.60 2.68 -12.09
C ASN A 47 -7.43 2.39 -10.84
N MET A 48 -8.23 3.37 -10.45
CA MET A 48 -9.03 3.27 -9.22
C MET A 48 -10.04 2.13 -9.27
N ALA A 49 -10.68 1.92 -10.43
CA ALA A 49 -11.67 0.85 -10.55
C ALA A 49 -11.05 -0.52 -10.28
N GLU A 50 -9.85 -0.77 -10.79
CA GLU A 50 -9.16 -2.03 -10.57
C GLU A 50 -8.68 -2.17 -9.12
N PHE A 51 -8.20 -1.06 -8.53
CA PHE A 51 -7.83 -1.08 -7.11
C PHE A 51 -9.04 -1.44 -6.25
N ILE A 52 -10.19 -0.84 -6.50
CA ILE A 52 -11.41 -1.14 -5.74
C ILE A 52 -11.79 -2.61 -5.89
N ASN A 53 -11.65 -3.18 -7.08
CA ASN A 53 -11.93 -4.60 -7.31
C ASN A 53 -11.11 -5.55 -6.42
N VAL A 54 -9.88 -5.17 -6.10
CA VAL A 54 -8.97 -6.00 -5.30
C VAL A 54 -8.81 -5.49 -3.87
N SER A 55 -9.56 -4.46 -3.49
CA SER A 55 -9.39 -3.77 -2.21
C SER A 55 -9.77 -4.61 -0.99
N SER A 56 -10.43 -5.75 -1.18
CA SER A 56 -10.71 -6.66 -0.06
C SER A 56 -9.43 -7.13 0.63
N TYR A 57 -8.34 -7.29 -0.12
CA TYR A 57 -7.05 -7.61 0.47
C TYR A 57 -6.57 -6.46 1.37
N ARG A 58 -6.62 -5.23 0.86
CA ARG A 58 -6.28 -4.03 1.66
C ARG A 58 -7.09 -3.98 2.95
N ASN A 59 -8.38 -4.24 2.85
CA ASN A 59 -9.24 -4.21 4.03
C ASN A 59 -8.86 -5.29 5.03
N SER A 60 -8.35 -6.42 4.57
CA SER A 60 -7.97 -7.55 5.43
C SER A 60 -6.70 -7.30 6.25
N VAL A 61 -5.85 -6.35 5.88
CA VAL A 61 -4.63 -6.08 6.66
C VAL A 61 -4.91 -5.28 7.93
N TYR A 62 -6.05 -4.58 8.00
CA TYR A 62 -6.46 -3.80 9.16
C TYR A 62 -7.46 -4.60 9.98
N LYS A 63 -7.03 -5.08 11.15
CA LYS A 63 -7.81 -6.01 11.97
C LYS A 63 -8.64 -5.34 13.05
N LYS A 64 -8.25 -4.15 13.49
CA LYS A 64 -8.93 -3.43 14.57
C LYS A 64 -9.79 -2.29 14.04
N GLN A 65 -9.16 -1.34 13.33
CA GLN A 65 -9.87 -0.22 12.73
C GLN A 65 -9.11 0.25 11.49
N PHE A 66 -9.84 0.88 10.58
CA PHE A 66 -9.21 1.43 9.39
C PHE A 66 -8.56 2.77 9.71
N PRO A 67 -7.38 3.04 9.14
CA PRO A 67 -6.76 4.36 9.24
C PRO A 67 -7.57 5.40 8.46
N THR A 68 -7.40 6.66 8.82
CA THR A 68 -7.86 7.75 7.95
C THR A 68 -6.91 7.89 6.77
N GLY A 69 -7.35 8.57 5.72
CA GLY A 69 -6.51 8.83 4.56
C GLY A 69 -7.32 9.07 3.31
N THR A 70 -6.65 8.98 2.18
CA THR A 70 -7.24 9.31 0.88
C THR A 70 -6.87 8.24 -0.15
N TRP A 71 -7.81 7.89 -0.99
CA TRP A 71 -7.57 7.12 -2.20
C TRP A 71 -7.66 8.07 -3.38
N LEU A 72 -6.58 8.22 -4.14
CA LEU A 72 -6.48 9.20 -5.22
C LEU A 72 -6.04 8.53 -6.51
N GLU A 73 -6.77 8.78 -7.60
CA GLU A 73 -6.34 8.35 -8.91
C GLU A 73 -5.41 9.40 -9.51
N VAL A 74 -4.27 8.96 -10.02
CA VAL A 74 -3.23 9.81 -10.58
C VAL A 74 -2.93 9.40 -12.02
N LYS A 75 -2.37 10.32 -12.79
CA LYS A 75 -2.07 10.10 -14.20
C LYS A 75 -0.93 9.10 -14.40
N GLY A 76 0.04 9.07 -13.50
CA GLY A 76 1.17 8.17 -13.57
C GLY A 76 1.94 8.16 -12.27
N LEU A 77 2.76 7.14 -12.10
CA LEU A 77 3.63 6.96 -10.94
C LEU A 77 5.09 6.92 -11.40
N ALA A 78 6.01 6.72 -10.46
CA ALA A 78 7.45 6.86 -10.72
C ALA A 78 7.97 5.93 -11.82
N LEU A 79 7.45 4.69 -11.88
CA LEU A 79 7.91 3.69 -12.83
C LEU A 79 6.84 3.40 -13.88
N PRO A 80 7.23 3.22 -15.16
CA PRO A 80 6.28 2.76 -16.19
C PRO A 80 5.65 1.44 -15.76
N GLY A 81 4.33 1.33 -15.91
CA GLY A 81 3.60 0.13 -15.51
C GLY A 81 3.33 0.00 -14.01
N GLN A 82 3.81 0.92 -13.19
CA GLN A 82 3.46 0.97 -11.78
C GLN A 82 1.99 1.41 -11.66
N LEU A 83 1.18 0.59 -10.98
CA LEU A 83 -0.27 0.81 -10.89
C LEU A 83 -0.69 1.39 -9.54
N ILE A 84 0.15 1.27 -8.51
CA ILE A 84 -0.22 1.65 -7.15
C ILE A 84 1.01 2.12 -6.38
N GLU A 85 0.80 3.08 -5.50
CA GLU A 85 1.76 3.51 -4.50
C GLU A 85 0.99 3.78 -3.21
N ILE A 86 1.54 3.35 -2.09
CA ILE A 86 0.90 3.50 -0.78
C ILE A 86 1.90 4.16 0.16
N ASP A 87 1.47 5.21 0.85
CA ASP A 87 2.22 5.73 1.99
C ASP A 87 1.37 5.61 3.25
N MET A 88 2.01 5.56 4.39
CA MET A 88 1.30 5.49 5.66
C MET A 88 2.09 6.15 6.77
N GLU A 89 1.35 6.56 7.79
CA GLU A 89 1.91 7.07 9.04
C GLU A 89 1.44 6.15 10.16
N ALA A 90 2.39 5.72 10.98
CA ALA A 90 2.11 4.86 12.12
C ALA A 90 2.57 5.54 13.40
N HIS A 91 1.83 5.34 14.47
CA HIS A 91 2.17 5.86 15.79
C HIS A 91 2.28 4.70 16.77
N LEU A 92 3.46 4.56 17.36
CA LEU A 92 3.69 3.58 18.40
C LEU A 92 3.27 4.17 19.73
N THR A 93 2.17 3.67 20.26
CA THR A 93 1.70 4.07 21.59
C THR A 93 2.31 3.18 22.65
N LYS A 94 2.99 3.80 23.60
CA LYS A 94 3.53 3.10 24.77
C LYS A 94 3.15 3.83 26.02
#